data_3678174994d132b6c9952261b459aecd
#
_entry.id   3678174994d132b6c9952261b459aecd
#
_cell.length_a   1.000
_cell.length_b   1.000
_cell.length_c   1.000
_cell.angle_alpha   90.00
_cell.angle_beta   90.00
_cell.angle_gamma   90.00
#
_symmetry.space_group_name_H-M   'P 1'
#
loop_
_entity.id
_entity.type
_entity.pdbx_description
1 polymer ?
#
loop_
_entity_poly.entity_id
_entity_poly.type
_entity_poly.pdbx_seq_one_letter_code
_entity_poly.pdbx_strand_id
1 'polypeptide(L)'
;MKKKAAKVPNEAKIAKLVKDLLVELGEDPGRDGLKKTPERVARSLSFLTRGYRQDIAKVVNGARFKSGTNHMVILKDIELYSLCEHHMLPFYGQCAIGYISQGKVLGVSKLARIVDMYARRLQIQERLTEEIANAVMAETGAEGVGVVIKAKHLCMMMRGVEKQNSEMTTSAVLGTFRTDEKVRQEFLSLIK
;
A
#
# COMPACT_ATOMS: atom_id res chain seq x y z
N MET A 1 -4.55 -2.74 21.60
CA MET A 1 -3.43 -3.70 21.53
C MET A 1 -2.13 -2.96 21.23
N LYS A 2 -1.09 -3.08 22.08
CA LYS A 2 0.24 -2.49 21.81
C LYS A 2 0.83 -3.18 20.57
N LYS A 3 1.04 -2.46 19.46
CA LYS A 3 1.72 -2.99 18.28
C LYS A 3 3.14 -3.42 18.71
N LYS A 4 3.41 -4.72 18.67
CA LYS A 4 4.77 -5.25 18.82
C LYS A 4 5.65 -4.60 17.76
N ALA A 5 6.78 -4.01 18.13
CA ALA A 5 7.73 -3.44 17.18
C ALA A 5 8.08 -4.50 16.13
N ALA A 6 7.92 -4.15 14.86
CA ALA A 6 8.15 -5.10 13.77
C ALA A 6 9.62 -5.48 13.76
N LYS A 7 9.88 -6.80 13.77
CA LYS A 7 11.25 -7.35 13.75
C LYS A 7 11.91 -7.01 12.41
N VAL A 8 13.16 -6.58 12.45
CA VAL A 8 13.97 -6.43 11.23
C VAL A 8 14.16 -7.81 10.60
N PRO A 9 13.90 -7.99 9.30
CA PRO A 9 14.12 -9.27 8.63
C PRO A 9 15.58 -9.71 8.75
N ASN A 10 15.79 -10.97 9.09
CA ASN A 10 17.12 -11.57 9.05
C ASN A 10 17.36 -12.08 7.62
N GLU A 11 18.00 -11.25 6.79
CA GLU A 11 18.24 -11.56 5.37
C GLU A 11 19.09 -12.83 5.18
N ALA A 12 20.08 -13.08 6.04
CA ALA A 12 20.88 -14.29 5.97
C ALA A 12 20.04 -15.55 6.23
N LYS A 13 19.13 -15.50 7.21
CA LYS A 13 18.20 -16.61 7.47
C LYS A 13 17.20 -16.79 6.34
N ILE A 14 16.67 -15.70 5.78
CA ILE A 14 15.76 -15.75 4.63
C ILE A 14 16.49 -16.34 3.42
N ALA A 15 17.73 -15.92 3.13
CA ALA A 15 18.52 -16.46 2.04
C ALA A 15 18.72 -17.98 2.17
N LYS A 16 19.03 -18.47 3.39
CA LYS A 16 19.12 -19.91 3.62
C LYS A 16 17.81 -20.63 3.28
N LEU A 17 16.67 -20.12 3.78
CA LEU A 17 15.35 -20.72 3.50
C LEU A 17 15.01 -20.70 2.00
N VAL A 18 15.39 -19.63 1.28
CA VAL A 18 15.20 -19.55 -0.18
C VAL A 18 16.09 -20.56 -0.91
N LYS A 19 17.32 -20.79 -0.45
CA LYS A 19 18.18 -21.84 -1.02
C LYS A 19 17.56 -23.24 -0.85
N ASP A 20 17.04 -23.53 0.36
CA ASP A 20 16.35 -24.79 0.63
C ASP A 20 15.09 -24.92 -0.25
N LEU A 21 14.31 -23.84 -0.40
CA LEU A 21 13.14 -23.80 -1.28
C LEU A 21 13.48 -24.10 -2.75
N LEU A 22 14.59 -23.59 -3.27
CA LEU A 22 15.02 -23.87 -4.64
C LEU A 22 15.27 -25.38 -4.85
N VAL A 23 15.88 -26.05 -3.89
CA VAL A 23 16.08 -27.52 -3.93
C VAL A 23 14.73 -28.24 -3.94
N GLU A 24 13.80 -27.86 -3.08
CA GLU A 24 12.45 -28.48 -3.01
C GLU A 24 11.62 -28.25 -4.28
N LEU A 25 11.92 -27.17 -5.03
CA LEU A 25 11.33 -26.91 -6.35
C LEU A 25 12.00 -27.73 -7.48
N GLY A 26 13.02 -28.55 -7.17
CA GLY A 26 13.75 -29.34 -8.15
C GLY A 26 14.85 -28.56 -8.89
N GLU A 27 15.26 -27.40 -8.38
CA GLU A 27 16.30 -26.56 -8.99
C GLU A 27 17.69 -26.83 -8.39
N ASP A 28 18.73 -26.57 -9.18
CA ASP A 28 20.11 -26.53 -8.68
C ASP A 28 20.50 -25.13 -8.27
N PRO A 29 20.59 -24.80 -6.96
CA PRO A 29 21.00 -23.48 -6.49
C PRO A 29 22.48 -23.18 -6.81
N GLY A 30 23.26 -24.14 -7.25
CA GLY A 30 24.67 -23.99 -7.68
C GLY A 30 24.82 -23.50 -9.12
N ARG A 31 23.80 -23.59 -9.97
CA ARG A 31 23.87 -23.10 -11.36
C ARG A 31 23.99 -21.58 -11.42
N ASP A 32 24.68 -21.06 -12.43
CA ASP A 32 25.10 -19.66 -12.51
C ASP A 32 23.93 -18.64 -12.35
N GLY A 33 22.76 -18.94 -12.91
CA GLY A 33 21.56 -18.09 -12.78
C GLY A 33 21.02 -18.01 -11.36
N LEU A 34 21.23 -19.03 -10.51
CA LEU A 34 20.65 -19.16 -9.17
C LEU A 34 21.63 -18.92 -8.03
N LYS A 35 22.93 -18.91 -8.23
CA LYS A 35 23.95 -18.73 -7.17
C LYS A 35 23.70 -17.52 -6.27
N LYS A 36 23.17 -16.41 -6.82
CA LYS A 36 22.88 -15.17 -6.09
C LYS A 36 21.39 -14.96 -5.81
N THR A 37 20.53 -15.91 -6.19
CA THR A 37 19.07 -15.78 -6.03
C THR A 37 18.64 -15.74 -4.56
N PRO A 38 19.21 -16.57 -3.65
CA PRO A 38 18.85 -16.53 -2.24
C PRO A 38 19.00 -15.13 -1.61
N GLU A 39 20.13 -14.48 -1.81
CA GLU A 39 20.41 -13.13 -1.26
C GLU A 39 19.58 -12.06 -1.95
N ARG A 40 19.35 -12.18 -3.27
CA ARG A 40 18.51 -11.25 -4.02
C ARG A 40 17.05 -11.30 -3.52
N VAL A 41 16.50 -12.48 -3.33
CA VAL A 41 15.15 -12.69 -2.82
C VAL A 41 15.03 -12.16 -1.39
N ALA A 42 16.03 -12.45 -0.52
CA ALA A 42 16.04 -11.95 0.84
C ALA A 42 15.98 -10.42 0.90
N ARG A 43 16.81 -9.71 0.12
CA ARG A 43 16.79 -8.25 0.01
C ARG A 43 15.48 -7.72 -0.57
N SER A 44 14.94 -8.39 -1.60
CA SER A 44 13.66 -8.00 -2.21
C SER A 44 12.52 -8.10 -1.21
N LEU A 45 12.42 -9.18 -0.46
CA LEU A 45 11.40 -9.37 0.57
C LEU A 45 11.56 -8.34 1.71
N SER A 46 12.80 -8.07 2.14
CA SER A 46 13.10 -7.03 3.13
C SER A 46 12.63 -5.65 2.66
N PHE A 47 12.87 -5.30 1.39
CA PHE A 47 12.40 -4.06 0.78
C PHE A 47 10.87 -4.01 0.63
N LEU A 48 10.26 -5.07 0.12
CA LEU A 48 8.81 -5.14 -0.13
C LEU A 48 7.98 -5.18 1.16
N THR A 49 8.60 -5.48 2.30
CA THR A 49 7.95 -5.49 3.62
C THR A 49 8.43 -4.38 4.55
N ARG A 50 9.14 -3.37 4.02
CA ARG A 50 9.70 -2.26 4.82
C ARG A 50 8.63 -1.44 5.55
N GLY A 51 7.40 -1.42 5.04
CA GLY A 51 6.29 -0.68 5.63
C GLY A 51 5.91 -1.11 7.05
N TYR A 52 6.24 -2.35 7.44
CA TYR A 52 6.07 -2.79 8.83
C TYR A 52 6.98 -2.06 9.82
N ARG A 53 8.11 -1.54 9.35
CA ARG A 53 9.15 -0.89 10.16
C ARG A 53 9.10 0.64 10.09
N GLN A 54 8.19 1.18 9.29
CA GLN A 54 7.99 2.62 9.15
C GLN A 54 7.01 3.13 10.20
N ASP A 55 7.26 4.36 10.64
CA ASP A 55 6.42 5.11 11.55
C ASP A 55 5.74 6.26 10.79
N ILE A 56 4.43 6.39 10.92
CA ILE A 56 3.64 7.40 10.21
C ILE A 56 4.10 8.83 10.54
N ALA A 57 4.46 9.10 11.79
CA ALA A 57 4.95 10.41 12.19
C ALA A 57 6.25 10.78 11.48
N LYS A 58 7.16 9.79 11.29
CA LYS A 58 8.40 9.97 10.52
C LYS A 58 8.14 10.11 9.02
N VAL A 59 7.17 9.38 8.47
CA VAL A 59 6.77 9.48 7.06
C VAL A 59 6.21 10.87 6.77
N VAL A 60 5.32 11.37 7.59
CA VAL A 60 4.73 12.72 7.47
C VAL A 60 5.76 13.80 7.79
N ASN A 61 6.64 13.55 8.78
CA ASN A 61 7.78 14.42 9.15
C ASN A 61 7.38 15.90 9.28
N GLY A 62 6.29 16.18 10.00
CA GLY A 62 5.83 17.54 10.26
C GLY A 62 5.28 18.31 9.05
N ALA A 63 5.21 17.71 7.85
CA ALA A 63 4.76 18.39 6.63
C ALA A 63 3.23 18.59 6.60
N ARG A 64 2.72 19.22 7.65
CA ARG A 64 1.34 19.71 7.78
C ARG A 64 1.39 21.22 7.71
N PHE A 65 0.73 21.80 6.73
CA PHE A 65 0.74 23.24 6.48
C PHE A 65 -0.63 23.83 6.83
N LYS A 66 -0.63 25.01 7.46
CA LYS A 66 -1.86 25.79 7.62
C LYS A 66 -2.38 26.19 6.24
N SER A 67 -3.67 26.04 6.01
CA SER A 67 -4.33 26.43 4.78
C SER A 67 -5.71 26.96 5.11
N GLY A 68 -6.09 28.08 4.53
CA GLY A 68 -7.45 28.63 4.64
C GLY A 68 -8.46 27.91 3.73
N THR A 69 -8.03 26.89 2.97
CA THR A 69 -8.94 26.17 2.07
C THR A 69 -9.80 25.18 2.84
N ASN A 70 -11.08 25.14 2.49
CA ASN A 70 -12.06 24.14 2.89
C ASN A 70 -12.55 23.32 1.68
N HIS A 71 -11.86 23.44 0.55
CA HIS A 71 -12.18 22.67 -0.65
C HIS A 71 -11.60 21.26 -0.58
N MET A 72 -12.11 20.39 -1.44
CA MET A 72 -11.60 19.04 -1.61
C MET A 72 -10.21 19.10 -2.23
N VAL A 73 -9.27 18.42 -1.62
CA VAL A 73 -7.90 18.19 -2.13
C VAL A 73 -7.83 16.76 -2.63
N ILE A 74 -7.42 16.56 -3.88
CA ILE A 74 -7.32 15.23 -4.49
C ILE A 74 -5.91 15.01 -5.03
N LEU A 75 -5.39 13.81 -4.78
CA LEU A 75 -4.22 13.25 -5.44
C LEU A 75 -4.62 11.90 -6.01
N LYS A 76 -4.52 11.73 -7.33
CA LYS A 76 -4.84 10.49 -8.04
C LYS A 76 -3.62 9.91 -8.75
N ASP A 77 -3.78 8.72 -9.32
CA ASP A 77 -2.76 8.00 -10.07
C ASP A 77 -1.49 7.70 -9.25
N ILE A 78 -1.66 7.54 -7.92
CA ILE A 78 -0.57 7.13 -7.03
C ILE A 78 -0.30 5.65 -7.27
N GLU A 79 0.80 5.34 -7.94
CA GLU A 79 1.21 3.95 -8.16
C GLU A 79 1.47 3.22 -6.85
N LEU A 80 1.04 1.97 -6.78
CA LEU A 80 1.31 1.10 -5.64
C LEU A 80 1.70 -0.31 -6.06
N TYR A 81 2.55 -0.91 -5.24
CA TYR A 81 2.96 -2.31 -5.34
C TYR A 81 2.90 -2.94 -3.96
N SER A 82 2.19 -4.06 -3.83
CA SER A 82 2.02 -4.77 -2.57
C SER A 82 2.17 -6.29 -2.77
N LEU A 83 2.23 -7.03 -1.69
CA LEU A 83 2.22 -8.50 -1.70
C LEU A 83 0.91 -9.01 -1.09
N CYS A 84 0.20 -9.84 -1.83
CA CYS A 84 -0.97 -10.54 -1.32
C CYS A 84 -0.57 -11.43 -0.13
N GLU A 85 -1.23 -11.27 1.02
CA GLU A 85 -0.87 -12.03 2.22
C GLU A 85 -1.15 -13.54 2.09
N HIS A 86 -2.07 -13.93 1.20
CA HIS A 86 -2.43 -15.33 1.02
C HIS A 86 -1.39 -16.13 0.22
N HIS A 87 -0.70 -15.49 -0.72
CA HIS A 87 0.18 -16.19 -1.66
C HIS A 87 1.59 -15.58 -1.76
N MET A 88 1.84 -14.43 -1.13
CA MET A 88 3.06 -13.62 -1.29
C MET A 88 3.35 -13.24 -2.75
N LEU A 89 2.36 -13.30 -3.63
CA LEU A 89 2.45 -12.81 -5.00
C LEU A 89 2.05 -11.34 -5.07
N PRO A 90 2.64 -10.57 -6.01
CA PRO A 90 2.35 -9.15 -6.13
C PRO A 90 0.90 -8.86 -6.53
N PHE A 91 0.38 -7.74 -6.02
CA PHE A 91 -0.66 -6.97 -6.67
C PHE A 91 -0.19 -5.53 -6.82
N TYR A 92 -0.63 -4.88 -7.87
CA TYR A 92 -0.18 -3.54 -8.23
C TYR A 92 -1.30 -2.75 -8.90
N GLY A 93 -1.22 -1.45 -8.79
CA GLY A 93 -2.25 -0.59 -9.38
C GLY A 93 -2.09 0.86 -8.97
N GLN A 94 -3.21 1.56 -8.87
CA GLN A 94 -3.25 2.99 -8.58
C GLN A 94 -4.20 3.27 -7.41
N CYS A 95 -3.82 4.29 -6.64
CA CYS A 95 -4.60 4.82 -5.54
C CYS A 95 -4.98 6.26 -5.81
N ALA A 96 -6.23 6.61 -5.54
CA ALA A 96 -6.71 7.98 -5.48
C ALA A 96 -7.13 8.31 -4.05
N ILE A 97 -6.72 9.48 -3.56
CA ILE A 97 -7.04 10.00 -2.24
C ILE A 97 -7.68 11.37 -2.40
N GLY A 98 -8.85 11.56 -1.77
CA GLY A 98 -9.48 12.86 -1.61
C GLY A 98 -9.72 13.18 -0.13
N TYR A 99 -9.58 14.44 0.28
CA TYR A 99 -9.94 14.86 1.63
C TYR A 99 -10.39 16.32 1.65
N ILE A 100 -11.27 16.67 2.60
CA ILE A 100 -11.69 18.05 2.86
C ILE A 100 -10.97 18.55 4.09
N SER A 101 -10.13 19.58 3.88
CA SER A 101 -9.28 20.15 4.93
C SER A 101 -10.06 20.93 5.96
N GLN A 102 -9.68 20.82 7.24
CA GLN A 102 -10.07 21.72 8.33
C GLN A 102 -8.89 22.62 8.73
N GLY A 103 -8.44 23.44 7.79
CA GLY A 103 -7.37 24.41 8.06
C GLY A 103 -5.95 23.83 8.02
N LYS A 104 -5.77 22.56 7.64
CA LYS A 104 -4.45 21.92 7.49
C LYS A 104 -4.42 21.03 6.25
N VAL A 105 -3.37 21.15 5.46
CA VAL A 105 -3.10 20.29 4.31
C VAL A 105 -1.79 19.52 4.49
N LEU A 106 -1.73 18.31 3.94
CA LEU A 106 -0.50 17.54 3.88
C LEU A 106 0.31 17.94 2.64
N GLY A 107 1.61 17.95 2.77
CA GLY A 107 2.48 18.00 1.60
C GLY A 107 2.16 16.86 0.65
N VAL A 108 2.00 17.16 -0.66
CA VAL A 108 1.53 16.20 -1.68
C VAL A 108 2.31 14.89 -1.66
N SER A 109 3.64 14.96 -1.55
CA SER A 109 4.50 13.77 -1.47
C SER A 109 4.23 12.88 -0.25
N LYS A 110 3.59 13.41 0.79
CA LYS A 110 3.28 12.64 2.01
C LYS A 110 2.13 11.68 1.79
N LEU A 111 1.15 12.05 0.97
CA LEU A 111 0.06 11.17 0.57
C LEU A 111 0.62 9.92 -0.14
N ALA A 112 1.48 10.11 -1.14
CA ALA A 112 2.12 9.00 -1.84
C ALA A 112 2.99 8.13 -0.91
N ARG A 113 3.71 8.74 0.04
CA ARG A 113 4.52 8.01 1.02
C ARG A 113 3.66 7.23 2.03
N ILE A 114 2.47 7.72 2.38
CA ILE A 114 1.51 6.98 3.21
C ILE A 114 1.03 5.74 2.45
N VAL A 115 0.65 5.88 1.18
CA VAL A 115 0.27 4.74 0.33
C VAL A 115 1.40 3.71 0.32
N ASP A 116 2.63 4.13 0.03
CA ASP A 116 3.80 3.24 -0.02
C ASP A 116 4.05 2.53 1.32
N MET A 117 3.96 3.25 2.44
CA MET A 117 4.15 2.70 3.77
C MET A 117 3.18 1.55 4.07
N TYR A 118 1.91 1.69 3.70
CA TYR A 118 0.91 0.66 3.92
C TYR A 118 0.95 -0.44 2.86
N ALA A 119 1.26 -0.11 1.60
CA ALA A 119 1.39 -1.07 0.52
C ALA A 119 2.60 -2.01 0.70
N ARG A 120 3.72 -1.54 1.25
CA ARG A 120 4.94 -2.35 1.49
C ARG A 120 4.80 -3.28 2.70
N ARG A 121 3.77 -4.12 2.69
CA ARG A 121 3.43 -5.15 3.69
C ARG A 121 2.81 -6.35 3.00
N LEU A 122 2.56 -7.43 3.74
CA LEU A 122 1.63 -8.47 3.30
C LEU A 122 0.21 -7.95 3.54
N GLN A 123 -0.58 -7.80 2.47
CA GLN A 123 -1.86 -7.09 2.49
C GLN A 123 -2.99 -7.85 1.80
N ILE A 124 -4.21 -7.49 2.16
CA ILE A 124 -5.39 -7.58 1.31
C ILE A 124 -5.78 -6.15 0.90
N GLN A 125 -6.31 -6.00 -0.30
CA GLN A 125 -6.57 -4.67 -0.87
C GLN A 125 -7.60 -3.86 -0.06
N GLU A 126 -8.59 -4.52 0.51
CA GLU A 126 -9.62 -3.92 1.36
C GLU A 126 -9.02 -3.27 2.61
N ARG A 127 -8.17 -4.01 3.33
CA ARG A 127 -7.50 -3.49 4.52
C ARG A 127 -6.51 -2.38 4.16
N LEU A 128 -5.76 -2.51 3.06
CA LEU A 128 -4.86 -1.46 2.57
C LEU A 128 -5.61 -0.15 2.34
N THR A 129 -6.78 -0.22 1.68
CA THR A 129 -7.61 0.94 1.38
C THR A 129 -8.10 1.63 2.66
N GLU A 130 -8.57 0.84 3.63
CA GLU A 130 -9.03 1.35 4.92
C GLU A 130 -7.90 1.93 5.77
N GLU A 131 -6.74 1.27 5.83
CA GLU A 131 -5.57 1.76 6.58
C GLU A 131 -5.08 3.10 6.04
N ILE A 132 -5.06 3.29 4.71
CA ILE A 132 -4.69 4.57 4.07
C ILE A 132 -5.71 5.66 4.44
N ALA A 133 -7.02 5.38 4.31
CA ALA A 133 -8.06 6.36 4.63
C ALA A 133 -7.98 6.82 6.09
N ASN A 134 -7.86 5.88 7.03
CA ASN A 134 -7.72 6.18 8.45
C ASN A 134 -6.44 6.97 8.76
N ALA A 135 -5.33 6.65 8.11
CA ALA A 135 -4.08 7.36 8.29
C ALA A 135 -4.17 8.81 7.79
N VAL A 136 -4.73 9.03 6.60
CA VAL A 136 -4.93 10.38 6.05
C VAL A 136 -5.84 11.19 6.96
N MET A 137 -6.96 10.61 7.42
CA MET A 137 -7.89 11.25 8.36
C MET A 137 -7.18 11.69 9.65
N ALA A 138 -6.40 10.79 10.26
CA ALA A 138 -5.68 11.07 11.50
C ALA A 138 -4.60 12.15 11.33
N GLU A 139 -3.89 12.15 10.19
CA GLU A 139 -2.76 13.05 9.94
C GLU A 139 -3.20 14.45 9.50
N THR A 140 -4.38 14.59 8.90
CA THR A 140 -4.93 15.87 8.44
C THR A 140 -5.91 16.50 9.43
N GLY A 141 -6.64 15.69 10.20
CA GLY A 141 -7.82 16.12 10.94
C GLY A 141 -8.94 16.57 9.99
N ALA A 142 -9.02 16.00 8.78
CA ALA A 142 -9.98 16.37 7.75
C ALA A 142 -11.43 16.11 8.19
N GLU A 143 -12.39 16.82 7.60
CA GLU A 143 -13.82 16.57 7.78
C GLU A 143 -14.26 15.24 7.18
N GLY A 144 -13.57 14.82 6.14
CA GLY A 144 -13.80 13.55 5.47
C GLY A 144 -12.64 13.17 4.57
N VAL A 145 -12.57 11.88 4.28
CA VAL A 145 -11.55 11.26 3.41
C VAL A 145 -12.22 10.24 2.52
N GLY A 146 -11.85 10.24 1.25
CA GLY A 146 -12.15 9.18 0.29
C GLY A 146 -10.87 8.56 -0.25
N VAL A 147 -10.82 7.24 -0.31
CA VAL A 147 -9.71 6.49 -0.92
C VAL A 147 -10.29 5.45 -1.86
N VAL A 148 -9.78 5.41 -3.09
CA VAL A 148 -10.11 4.37 -4.07
C VAL A 148 -8.81 3.74 -4.55
N ILE A 149 -8.76 2.41 -4.57
CA ILE A 149 -7.65 1.64 -5.13
C ILE A 149 -8.20 0.76 -6.26
N LYS A 150 -7.55 0.81 -7.43
CA LYS A 150 -7.74 -0.10 -8.56
C LYS A 150 -6.47 -0.89 -8.74
N ALA A 151 -6.54 -2.23 -8.68
CA ALA A 151 -5.34 -3.05 -8.77
C ALA A 151 -5.56 -4.40 -9.46
N LYS A 152 -4.50 -4.90 -10.08
CA LYS A 152 -4.39 -6.22 -10.68
C LYS A 152 -3.63 -7.15 -9.75
N HIS A 153 -4.16 -8.38 -9.58
CA HIS A 153 -3.63 -9.37 -8.65
C HIS A 153 -2.98 -10.54 -9.40
N LEU A 154 -1.66 -10.66 -9.32
CA LEU A 154 -0.95 -11.78 -9.97
C LEU A 154 -1.33 -13.13 -9.38
N CYS A 155 -1.73 -13.19 -8.11
CA CYS A 155 -2.23 -14.43 -7.50
C CYS A 155 -3.52 -14.96 -8.15
N MET A 156 -4.26 -14.12 -8.87
CA MET A 156 -5.46 -14.47 -9.62
C MET A 156 -5.19 -14.58 -11.13
N MET A 157 -4.22 -13.81 -11.65
CA MET A 157 -3.94 -13.72 -13.08
C MET A 157 -3.08 -14.86 -13.60
N MET A 158 -1.96 -15.19 -12.91
CA MET A 158 -0.95 -16.13 -13.38
C MET A 158 -1.19 -17.57 -12.92
N ARG A 159 -2.11 -17.79 -12.03
CA ARG A 159 -2.51 -19.10 -11.47
C ARG A 159 -3.92 -19.01 -10.84
N GLY A 160 -4.47 -20.15 -10.41
CA GLY A 160 -5.80 -20.24 -9.82
C GLY A 160 -6.88 -20.09 -10.89
N VAL A 161 -7.59 -18.96 -10.87
CA VAL A 161 -8.69 -18.72 -11.83
C VAL A 161 -8.24 -18.18 -13.18
N GLU A 162 -6.99 -17.74 -13.30
CA GLU A 162 -6.32 -17.30 -14.53
C GLU A 162 -7.08 -16.21 -15.33
N LYS A 163 -7.67 -15.24 -14.62
CA LYS A 163 -8.43 -14.12 -15.20
C LYS A 163 -7.52 -12.88 -15.33
N GLN A 164 -6.94 -12.71 -16.51
CA GLN A 164 -5.88 -11.72 -16.76
C GLN A 164 -6.37 -10.28 -16.92
N ASN A 165 -7.63 -10.09 -17.32
CA ASN A 165 -8.22 -8.77 -17.55
C ASN A 165 -9.02 -8.25 -16.35
N SER A 166 -9.10 -9.02 -15.26
CA SER A 166 -9.82 -8.60 -14.07
C SER A 166 -9.01 -7.56 -13.28
N GLU A 167 -9.70 -6.53 -12.84
CA GLU A 167 -9.20 -5.50 -11.96
C GLU A 167 -10.10 -5.41 -10.73
N MET A 168 -9.51 -5.37 -9.55
CA MET A 168 -10.23 -5.21 -8.30
C MET A 168 -10.25 -3.73 -7.92
N THR A 169 -11.45 -3.21 -7.66
CA THR A 169 -11.63 -1.86 -7.13
C THR A 169 -12.13 -1.93 -5.69
N THR A 170 -11.46 -1.22 -4.79
CA THR A 170 -11.88 -1.04 -3.40
C THR A 170 -12.00 0.44 -3.07
N SER A 171 -12.95 0.79 -2.21
CA SER A 171 -13.14 2.16 -1.75
C SER A 171 -13.34 2.20 -0.24
N ALA A 172 -12.79 3.23 0.40
CA ALA A 172 -13.03 3.58 1.79
C ALA A 172 -13.41 5.06 1.88
N VAL A 173 -14.53 5.36 2.52
CA VAL A 173 -15.04 6.73 2.70
C VAL A 173 -15.31 6.99 4.18
N LEU A 174 -14.77 8.11 4.69
CA LEU A 174 -14.85 8.52 6.09
C LEU A 174 -15.40 9.94 6.20
N GLY A 175 -16.04 10.25 7.34
CA GLY A 175 -16.60 11.58 7.60
C GLY A 175 -17.59 12.01 6.52
N THR A 176 -17.49 13.23 6.01
CA THR A 176 -18.41 13.81 5.02
C THR A 176 -18.48 13.02 3.72
N PHE A 177 -17.42 12.36 3.29
CA PHE A 177 -17.45 11.46 2.11
C PHE A 177 -18.41 10.27 2.31
N ARG A 178 -18.65 9.88 3.56
CA ARG A 178 -19.61 8.81 3.90
C ARG A 178 -21.02 9.34 4.07
N THR A 179 -21.18 10.49 4.71
CA THR A 179 -22.48 11.03 5.13
C THR A 179 -23.14 11.92 4.08
N ASP A 180 -22.36 12.57 3.20
CA ASP A 180 -22.86 13.44 2.13
C ASP A 180 -22.61 12.80 0.76
N GLU A 181 -23.73 12.52 0.05
CA GLU A 181 -23.69 11.92 -1.26
C GLU A 181 -23.09 12.86 -2.31
N LYS A 182 -23.31 14.17 -2.23
CA LYS A 182 -22.78 15.14 -3.21
C LYS A 182 -21.26 15.20 -3.14
N VAL A 183 -20.70 15.24 -1.91
CA VAL A 183 -19.24 15.19 -1.68
C VAL A 183 -18.65 13.92 -2.26
N ARG A 184 -19.31 12.77 -2.03
CA ARG A 184 -18.86 11.49 -2.57
C ARG A 184 -18.93 11.45 -4.09
N GLN A 185 -20.00 11.99 -4.69
CA GLN A 185 -20.15 12.05 -6.16
C GLN A 185 -19.11 12.97 -6.81
N GLU A 186 -18.83 14.12 -6.22
CA GLU A 186 -17.78 15.04 -6.66
C GLU A 186 -16.42 14.32 -6.69
N PHE A 187 -16.03 13.67 -5.57
CA PHE A 187 -14.80 12.88 -5.50
C PHE A 187 -14.72 11.83 -6.60
N LEU A 188 -15.77 10.99 -6.73
CA LEU A 188 -15.79 9.92 -7.72
C LEU A 188 -15.76 10.44 -9.16
N SER A 189 -16.29 11.64 -9.43
CA SER A 189 -16.23 12.27 -10.75
C SER A 189 -14.82 12.74 -11.11
N LEU A 190 -14.07 13.25 -10.12
CA LEU A 190 -12.73 13.82 -10.31
C LEU A 190 -11.61 12.76 -10.40
N ILE A 191 -11.87 11.54 -9.95
CA ILE A 191 -10.90 10.42 -9.99
C ILE A 191 -11.15 9.41 -11.13
N LYS A 192 -12.10 9.70 -12.00
CA LYS A 192 -12.36 8.88 -13.23
C LYS A 192 -11.17 8.87 -14.15
#